data_3b21db7ac6416284af973e9c7a0ba9c6
#
_entry.id   3b21db7ac6416284af973e9c7a0ba9c6
#
_cell.length_a   1.000
_cell.length_b   1.000
_cell.length_c   1.000
_cell.angle_alpha   90.00
_cell.angle_beta   90.00
_cell.angle_gamma   90.00
#
_symmetry.space_group_name_H-M   'P 1'
#
loop_
_entity.id
_entity.type
_entity.pdbx_description
1 polymer ?
#
loop_
_entity_poly.entity_id
_entity_poly.type
_entity_poly.pdbx_seq_one_letter_code
_entity_poly.pdbx_strand_id
1 'polypeptide(L)'
;MSKNNSLKVLLAGAECAPFVKLGGLADVMGTLPKELNQIGADARVIMPFHSQMKGKYGAQTKHRADFNINFAGGETYVGVEELFYNDVTYYLIDNEGFFGDAVYRGGLAEGEQYAFFCRAVIEAASRIGFIPDVIHCNDWQTGLIPILLRTQYGHWDIGNAKTIFTIHNMMYQGEFGFDQFEHWLGIDPKYDTPEFMHNYECASFMKAALVFADRLSTVSPTYAQEIRDPAFAYRQEGILNARAGDTWGILNGMNQEEFNPETDPLIPYHFNKDDLSGKKKDKIELIKNLGLSITPGVPIIGMVTRLTEQKGLDLVK
;
A
#
# COMPACT_ATOMS: atom_id res chain seq x y z
N MET A 1 -18.53 -24.81 22.78
CA MET A 1 -17.92 -24.62 21.44
C MET A 1 -17.51 -23.16 21.38
N SER A 2 -16.22 -22.85 21.55
CA SER A 2 -15.72 -21.49 21.37
C SER A 2 -15.95 -21.09 19.91
N LYS A 3 -16.69 -20.00 19.68
CA LYS A 3 -16.69 -19.37 18.35
C LYS A 3 -15.23 -19.06 18.05
N ASN A 4 -14.61 -19.77 17.09
CA ASN A 4 -13.37 -19.34 16.48
C ASN A 4 -13.66 -18.00 15.84
N ASN A 5 -13.42 -16.91 16.56
CA ASN A 5 -13.43 -15.59 15.95
C ASN A 5 -12.18 -15.53 15.06
N SER A 6 -12.35 -15.56 13.75
CA SER A 6 -11.26 -15.30 12.81
C SER A 6 -10.69 -13.89 13.07
N LEU A 7 -9.38 -13.75 13.03
CA LEU A 7 -8.71 -12.46 13.16
C LEU A 7 -9.14 -11.56 11.98
N LYS A 8 -9.75 -10.42 12.30
CA LYS A 8 -10.19 -9.45 11.29
C LYS A 8 -9.05 -8.49 10.96
N VAL A 9 -8.63 -8.47 9.71
CA VAL A 9 -7.54 -7.64 9.23
C VAL A 9 -8.05 -6.72 8.12
N LEU A 10 -7.87 -5.40 8.28
CA LEU A 10 -8.15 -4.42 7.25
C LEU A 10 -6.84 -3.91 6.66
N LEU A 11 -6.53 -4.29 5.42
CA LEU A 11 -5.36 -3.80 4.70
C LEU A 11 -5.72 -2.48 4.01
N ALA A 12 -5.06 -1.40 4.39
CA ALA A 12 -5.23 -0.08 3.78
C ALA A 12 -4.04 0.25 2.88
N GLY A 13 -4.31 0.73 1.66
CA GLY A 13 -3.28 1.11 0.71
C GLY A 13 -3.78 1.95 -0.44
N ALA A 14 -2.87 2.67 -1.11
CA ALA A 14 -3.17 3.57 -2.21
C ALA A 14 -3.45 2.84 -3.53
N GLU A 15 -2.86 1.68 -3.70
CA GLU A 15 -2.94 0.86 -4.91
C GLU A 15 -3.08 -0.62 -4.55
N CYS A 16 -3.70 -1.40 -5.45
CA CYS A 16 -3.90 -2.84 -5.29
C CYS A 16 -4.10 -3.49 -6.67
N ALA A 17 -3.33 -4.52 -6.98
CA ALA A 17 -3.53 -5.32 -8.19
C ALA A 17 -4.82 -6.18 -8.06
N PRO A 18 -5.57 -6.43 -9.13
CA PRO A 18 -5.35 -5.98 -10.51
C PRO A 18 -5.99 -4.63 -10.83
N PHE A 19 -6.49 -3.90 -9.85
CA PHE A 19 -7.31 -2.70 -10.03
C PHE A 19 -6.47 -1.49 -10.42
N VAL A 20 -5.45 -1.20 -9.62
CA VAL A 20 -4.50 -0.09 -9.79
C VAL A 20 -3.12 -0.61 -9.44
N LYS A 21 -2.17 -0.57 -10.40
CA LYS A 21 -0.80 -1.05 -10.20
C LYS A 21 0.21 -0.08 -10.78
N LEU A 22 0.97 0.56 -9.93
CA LEU A 22 2.08 1.46 -10.27
C LEU A 22 3.42 0.98 -9.70
N GLY A 23 3.37 0.09 -8.69
CA GLY A 23 4.55 -0.44 -8.03
C GLY A 23 4.33 -1.79 -7.35
N GLY A 24 5.35 -2.24 -6.61
CA GLY A 24 5.30 -3.52 -5.88
C GLY A 24 4.32 -3.54 -4.72
N LEU A 25 3.91 -2.36 -4.21
CA LEU A 25 2.85 -2.24 -3.21
C LEU A 25 1.56 -2.89 -3.71
N ALA A 26 1.18 -2.62 -4.96
CA ALA A 26 -0.04 -3.18 -5.54
C ALA A 26 -0.04 -4.71 -5.57
N ASP A 27 1.10 -5.33 -5.84
CA ASP A 27 1.22 -6.80 -5.85
C ASP A 27 1.00 -7.38 -4.45
N VAL A 28 1.57 -6.76 -3.42
CA VAL A 28 1.36 -7.17 -2.02
C VAL A 28 -0.10 -7.02 -1.61
N MET A 29 -0.70 -5.86 -1.89
CA MET A 29 -2.10 -5.59 -1.57
C MET A 29 -3.07 -6.52 -2.32
N GLY A 30 -2.70 -6.99 -3.52
CA GLY A 30 -3.51 -7.90 -4.34
C GLY A 30 -3.38 -9.38 -3.96
N THR A 31 -2.30 -9.77 -3.27
CA THR A 31 -2.03 -11.19 -2.95
C THR A 31 -2.17 -11.52 -1.47
N LEU A 32 -1.63 -10.69 -0.59
CA LEU A 32 -1.59 -10.95 0.85
C LEU A 32 -2.97 -11.20 1.49
N PRO A 33 -4.06 -10.48 1.15
CA PRO A 33 -5.37 -10.70 1.76
C PRO A 33 -5.91 -12.11 1.49
N LYS A 34 -5.75 -12.62 0.27
CA LYS A 34 -6.17 -13.97 -0.11
C LYS A 34 -5.42 -15.04 0.70
N GLU A 35 -4.11 -14.89 0.83
CA GLU A 35 -3.27 -15.81 1.60
C GLU A 35 -3.63 -15.79 3.10
N LEU A 36 -3.89 -14.61 3.67
CA LEU A 36 -4.36 -14.49 5.04
C LEU A 36 -5.72 -15.19 5.25
N ASN A 37 -6.64 -15.07 4.29
CA ASN A 37 -7.94 -15.74 4.33
C ASN A 37 -7.78 -17.27 4.27
N GLN A 38 -6.83 -17.81 3.49
CA GLN A 38 -6.56 -19.23 3.42
C GLN A 38 -6.06 -19.81 4.74
N ILE A 39 -5.36 -19.03 5.55
CA ILE A 39 -4.90 -19.47 6.89
C ILE A 39 -5.89 -19.13 8.02
N GLY A 40 -7.10 -18.67 7.68
CA GLY A 40 -8.23 -18.53 8.60
C GLY A 40 -8.45 -17.12 9.18
N ALA A 41 -7.83 -16.07 8.63
CA ALA A 41 -8.19 -14.69 8.93
C ALA A 41 -9.44 -14.26 8.15
N ASP A 42 -10.07 -13.13 8.52
CA ASP A 42 -11.01 -12.35 7.72
C ASP A 42 -10.27 -11.09 7.26
N ALA A 43 -9.45 -11.24 6.22
CA ALA A 43 -8.66 -10.16 5.66
C ALA A 43 -9.40 -9.49 4.51
N ARG A 44 -9.57 -8.17 4.61
CA ARG A 44 -10.24 -7.32 3.63
C ARG A 44 -9.36 -6.15 3.27
N VAL A 45 -9.60 -5.56 2.11
CA VAL A 45 -8.84 -4.41 1.61
C VAL A 45 -9.69 -3.16 1.65
N ILE A 46 -9.10 -2.03 1.98
CA ILE A 46 -9.69 -0.71 1.80
C ILE A 46 -8.74 0.17 0.99
N MET A 47 -9.25 0.76 -0.09
CA MET A 47 -8.45 1.54 -1.03
C MET A 47 -9.29 2.63 -1.70
N PRO A 48 -8.68 3.64 -2.34
CA PRO A 48 -9.39 4.61 -3.14
C PRO A 48 -10.11 3.99 -4.34
N PHE A 49 -11.31 4.49 -4.67
CA PHE A 49 -12.06 4.12 -5.89
C PHE A 49 -11.69 5.05 -7.05
N HIS A 50 -10.50 4.86 -7.62
CA HIS A 50 -10.01 5.68 -8.73
C HIS A 50 -10.88 5.54 -9.98
N SER A 51 -10.98 6.63 -10.79
CA SER A 51 -11.79 6.67 -12.02
C SER A 51 -11.47 5.54 -12.99
N GLN A 52 -10.21 5.15 -13.12
CA GLN A 52 -9.80 4.03 -13.98
C GLN A 52 -10.41 2.67 -13.58
N MET A 53 -10.84 2.52 -12.32
CA MET A 53 -11.52 1.31 -11.85
C MET A 53 -13.01 1.32 -12.18
N LYS A 54 -13.64 2.50 -12.16
CA LYS A 54 -15.11 2.66 -12.27
C LYS A 54 -15.64 2.08 -13.57
N GLY A 55 -14.95 2.30 -14.69
CA GLY A 55 -15.35 1.79 -16.00
C GLY A 55 -15.40 0.26 -16.09
N LYS A 56 -14.46 -0.43 -15.43
CA LYS A 56 -14.34 -1.90 -15.49
C LYS A 56 -15.08 -2.62 -14.36
N TYR A 57 -15.05 -2.05 -13.18
CA TYR A 57 -15.52 -2.71 -11.96
C TYR A 57 -16.75 -2.05 -11.34
N GLY A 58 -17.12 -0.82 -11.72
CA GLY A 58 -18.23 -0.08 -11.10
C GLY A 58 -19.56 -0.81 -11.12
N ALA A 59 -19.89 -1.52 -12.23
CA ALA A 59 -21.12 -2.31 -12.29
C ALA A 59 -21.12 -3.58 -11.40
N GLN A 60 -19.96 -3.94 -10.84
CA GLN A 60 -19.79 -5.10 -9.97
C GLN A 60 -19.78 -4.70 -8.50
N THR A 61 -19.73 -3.41 -8.20
CA THR A 61 -19.73 -2.93 -6.82
C THR A 61 -21.14 -2.91 -6.25
N LYS A 62 -21.19 -3.00 -4.92
CA LYS A 62 -22.41 -2.83 -4.13
C LYS A 62 -22.21 -1.66 -3.18
N HIS A 63 -23.09 -0.68 -3.27
CA HIS A 63 -23.11 0.44 -2.34
C HIS A 63 -23.30 -0.03 -0.88
N ARG A 64 -22.44 0.46 0.03
CA ARG A 64 -22.46 0.11 1.45
C ARG A 64 -22.86 1.26 2.37
N ALA A 65 -22.32 2.44 2.11
CA ALA A 65 -22.60 3.62 2.93
C ALA A 65 -22.22 4.89 2.18
N ASP A 66 -22.87 5.98 2.53
CA ASP A 66 -22.44 7.35 2.25
C ASP A 66 -22.60 8.20 3.51
N PHE A 67 -21.65 9.10 3.72
CA PHE A 67 -21.61 9.99 4.88
C PHE A 67 -20.65 11.15 4.64
N ASN A 68 -20.72 12.15 5.53
CA ASN A 68 -19.73 13.22 5.54
C ASN A 68 -18.75 13.04 6.71
N ILE A 69 -17.51 13.45 6.48
CA ILE A 69 -16.46 13.56 7.48
C ILE A 69 -16.04 15.03 7.62
N ASN A 70 -15.58 15.43 8.80
CA ASN A 70 -14.97 16.74 8.98
C ASN A 70 -13.54 16.70 8.42
N PHE A 71 -13.30 17.47 7.35
CA PHE A 71 -12.02 17.52 6.66
C PHE A 71 -11.76 18.94 6.12
N ALA A 72 -10.55 19.44 6.33
CA ALA A 72 -10.11 20.78 5.86
C ALA A 72 -11.09 21.92 6.25
N GLY A 73 -11.60 21.86 7.49
CA GLY A 73 -12.51 22.87 8.03
C GLY A 73 -13.95 22.82 7.53
N GLY A 74 -14.33 21.79 6.76
CA GLY A 74 -15.69 21.60 6.25
C GLY A 74 -16.15 20.14 6.30
N GLU A 75 -17.39 19.90 5.88
CA GLU A 75 -17.91 18.56 5.67
C GLU A 75 -17.58 18.06 4.27
N THR A 76 -16.98 16.89 4.18
CA THR A 76 -16.57 16.27 2.93
C THR A 76 -17.20 14.88 2.77
N TYR A 77 -17.81 14.64 1.62
CA TYR A 77 -18.49 13.40 1.29
C TYR A 77 -17.53 12.21 1.21
N VAL A 78 -17.97 11.06 1.71
CA VAL A 78 -17.34 9.75 1.58
C VAL A 78 -18.39 8.74 1.15
N GLY A 79 -18.24 8.16 -0.02
CA GLY A 79 -18.95 6.96 -0.44
C GLY A 79 -18.12 5.71 -0.15
N VAL A 80 -18.78 4.60 0.14
CA VAL A 80 -18.12 3.29 0.31
C VAL A 80 -18.81 2.28 -0.58
N GLU A 81 -18.08 1.78 -1.54
CA GLU A 81 -18.50 0.70 -2.42
C GLU A 81 -17.82 -0.61 -2.01
N GLU A 82 -18.52 -1.72 -2.06
CA GLU A 82 -18.00 -3.06 -1.81
C GLU A 82 -17.87 -3.83 -3.11
N LEU A 83 -16.69 -4.39 -3.33
CA LEU A 83 -16.42 -5.31 -4.43
C LEU A 83 -15.93 -6.64 -3.87
N PHE A 84 -16.54 -7.74 -4.28
CA PHE A 84 -16.00 -9.08 -4.02
C PHE A 84 -15.27 -9.58 -5.26
N TYR A 85 -13.98 -9.84 -5.12
CA TYR A 85 -13.14 -10.25 -6.24
C TYR A 85 -12.06 -11.22 -5.77
N ASN A 86 -11.90 -12.33 -6.46
CA ASN A 86 -10.88 -13.36 -6.19
C ASN A 86 -10.79 -13.76 -4.70
N ASP A 87 -11.95 -14.10 -4.11
CA ASP A 87 -12.14 -14.52 -2.71
C ASP A 87 -11.76 -13.48 -1.65
N VAL A 88 -11.66 -12.20 -2.03
CA VAL A 88 -11.38 -11.08 -1.13
C VAL A 88 -12.47 -10.03 -1.23
N THR A 89 -12.85 -9.45 -0.09
CA THR A 89 -13.73 -8.28 -0.03
C THR A 89 -12.90 -7.00 -0.06
N TYR A 90 -13.25 -6.11 -0.98
CA TYR A 90 -12.64 -4.79 -1.13
C TYR A 90 -13.66 -3.71 -0.78
N TYR A 91 -13.27 -2.78 0.06
CA TYR A 91 -13.97 -1.54 0.32
C TYR A 91 -13.32 -0.40 -0.45
N LEU A 92 -14.06 0.25 -1.30
CA LEU A 92 -13.58 1.28 -2.21
C LEU A 92 -14.11 2.63 -1.72
N ILE A 93 -13.21 3.52 -1.32
CA ILE A 93 -13.55 4.87 -0.87
C ILE A 93 -13.80 5.75 -2.08
N ASP A 94 -15.05 6.15 -2.26
CA ASP A 94 -15.51 6.96 -3.38
C ASP A 94 -15.59 8.44 -3.01
N ASN A 95 -14.80 9.24 -3.69
CA ASN A 95 -14.88 10.69 -3.77
C ASN A 95 -14.15 11.15 -5.04
N GLU A 96 -14.90 11.60 -6.05
CA GLU A 96 -14.31 11.97 -7.35
C GLU A 96 -13.38 13.19 -7.27
N GLY A 97 -13.58 14.07 -6.28
CA GLY A 97 -12.70 15.21 -6.05
C GLY A 97 -11.29 14.81 -5.63
N PHE A 98 -11.15 13.69 -4.91
CA PHE A 98 -9.87 13.16 -4.46
C PHE A 98 -9.36 12.01 -5.32
N PHE A 99 -10.21 11.11 -5.79
CA PHE A 99 -9.83 9.85 -6.45
C PHE A 99 -10.25 9.81 -7.92
N GLY A 100 -9.88 10.86 -8.66
CA GLY A 100 -10.07 10.96 -10.10
C GLY A 100 -9.05 10.09 -10.88
N ASP A 101 -8.52 10.65 -11.97
CA ASP A 101 -7.65 9.92 -12.90
C ASP A 101 -6.24 9.66 -12.36
N ALA A 102 -5.73 10.54 -11.48
CA ALA A 102 -4.39 10.41 -10.91
C ALA A 102 -4.42 9.67 -9.57
N VAL A 103 -3.69 8.56 -9.50
CA VAL A 103 -3.44 7.84 -8.23
C VAL A 103 -2.57 8.70 -7.32
N TYR A 104 -1.51 9.27 -7.86
CA TYR A 104 -0.60 10.18 -7.19
C TYR A 104 -0.67 11.55 -7.86
N ARG A 105 -1.23 12.53 -7.16
CA ARG A 105 -1.50 13.88 -7.72
C ARG A 105 -0.27 14.81 -7.69
N GLY A 106 0.72 14.45 -6.87
CA GLY A 106 1.91 15.24 -6.64
C GLY A 106 1.69 16.46 -5.73
N GLY A 107 2.75 16.85 -5.01
CA GLY A 107 2.76 18.03 -4.17
C GLY A 107 1.67 18.05 -3.10
N LEU A 108 1.18 19.24 -2.79
CA LEU A 108 0.20 19.46 -1.72
C LEU A 108 -1.14 18.72 -1.97
N ALA A 109 -1.56 18.64 -3.23
CA ALA A 109 -2.80 17.95 -3.59
C ALA A 109 -2.76 16.45 -3.29
N GLU A 110 -1.59 15.82 -3.34
CA GLU A 110 -1.41 14.42 -2.96
C GLU A 110 -1.43 14.25 -1.43
N GLY A 111 -0.83 15.19 -0.70
CA GLY A 111 -0.91 15.21 0.76
C GLY A 111 -2.35 15.30 1.25
N GLU A 112 -3.11 16.23 0.69
CA GLU A 112 -4.53 16.41 0.99
C GLU A 112 -5.36 15.16 0.65
N GLN A 113 -5.14 14.58 -0.53
CA GLN A 113 -5.77 13.34 -1.01
C GLN A 113 -5.62 12.20 0.00
N TYR A 114 -4.40 11.97 0.49
CA TYR A 114 -4.12 10.85 1.39
C TYR A 114 -4.38 11.17 2.87
N ALA A 115 -4.37 12.44 3.26
CA ALA A 115 -4.91 12.86 4.56
C ALA A 115 -6.43 12.56 4.64
N PHE A 116 -7.18 12.92 3.59
CA PHE A 116 -8.59 12.55 3.45
C PHE A 116 -8.78 11.03 3.52
N PHE A 117 -7.99 10.26 2.74
CA PHE A 117 -8.07 8.80 2.74
C PHE A 117 -7.85 8.21 4.13
N CYS A 118 -6.85 8.65 4.87
CA CYS A 118 -6.57 8.13 6.21
C CYS A 118 -7.75 8.29 7.17
N ARG A 119 -8.44 9.43 7.15
CA ARG A 119 -9.66 9.64 7.96
C ARG A 119 -10.83 8.82 7.44
N ALA A 120 -11.02 8.80 6.13
CA ALA A 120 -12.10 8.06 5.49
C ALA A 120 -12.03 6.56 5.79
N VAL A 121 -10.83 5.95 5.82
CA VAL A 121 -10.61 4.53 6.18
C VAL A 121 -11.17 4.21 7.57
N ILE A 122 -10.87 5.03 8.57
CA ILE A 122 -11.29 4.80 9.96
C ILE A 122 -12.82 4.91 10.07
N GLU A 123 -13.39 5.97 9.54
CA GLU A 123 -14.83 6.21 9.63
C GLU A 123 -15.63 5.23 8.76
N ALA A 124 -15.14 4.89 7.57
CA ALA A 124 -15.78 3.90 6.71
C ALA A 124 -15.86 2.53 7.39
N ALA A 125 -14.75 2.01 7.93
CA ALA A 125 -14.74 0.72 8.61
C ALA A 125 -15.77 0.64 9.75
N SER A 126 -15.87 1.71 10.55
CA SER A 126 -16.86 1.80 11.63
C SER A 126 -18.30 1.83 11.11
N ARG A 127 -18.59 2.62 10.06
CA ARG A 127 -19.95 2.83 9.55
C ARG A 127 -20.49 1.63 8.77
N ILE A 128 -19.61 0.88 8.07
CA ILE A 128 -20.01 -0.37 7.40
C ILE A 128 -20.09 -1.57 8.35
N GLY A 129 -19.74 -1.39 9.63
CA GLY A 129 -19.79 -2.44 10.65
C GLY A 129 -18.67 -3.46 10.57
N PHE A 130 -17.57 -3.14 9.88
CA PHE A 130 -16.35 -3.95 9.88
C PHE A 130 -15.32 -3.36 10.83
N ILE A 131 -15.39 -3.76 12.11
CA ILE A 131 -14.41 -3.36 13.11
C ILE A 131 -13.25 -4.37 13.07
N PRO A 132 -12.07 -3.99 12.56
CA PRO A 132 -10.93 -4.88 12.47
C PRO A 132 -10.22 -5.04 13.84
N ASP A 133 -9.61 -6.21 14.05
CA ASP A 133 -8.67 -6.41 15.14
C ASP A 133 -7.32 -5.73 14.82
N VAL A 134 -6.96 -5.73 13.52
CA VAL A 134 -5.72 -5.14 13.01
C VAL A 134 -6.00 -4.29 11.76
N ILE A 135 -5.47 -3.07 11.74
CA ILE A 135 -5.35 -2.26 10.53
C ILE A 135 -3.91 -2.34 10.04
N HIS A 136 -3.73 -2.90 8.85
CA HIS A 136 -2.44 -3.02 8.20
C HIS A 136 -2.26 -1.86 7.21
N CYS A 137 -1.53 -0.85 7.64
CA CYS A 137 -1.23 0.37 6.89
C CYS A 137 -0.03 0.14 5.98
N ASN A 138 -0.10 0.57 4.72
CA ASN A 138 0.92 0.32 3.71
C ASN A 138 1.41 1.63 3.10
N ASP A 139 2.67 1.95 3.29
CA ASP A 139 3.38 3.15 2.88
C ASP A 139 2.78 4.46 3.43
N TRP A 140 3.42 5.59 3.15
CA TRP A 140 3.11 6.90 3.72
C TRP A 140 1.67 7.34 3.49
N GLN A 141 1.05 6.91 2.40
CA GLN A 141 -0.34 7.26 2.08
C GLN A 141 -1.35 6.82 3.15
N THR A 142 -0.97 5.88 3.99
CA THR A 142 -1.78 5.40 5.11
C THR A 142 -1.21 5.79 6.47
N GLY A 143 -0.13 6.57 6.45
CA GLY A 143 0.71 6.84 7.63
C GLY A 143 0.04 7.63 8.74
N LEU A 144 -1.05 8.36 8.45
CA LEU A 144 -1.79 9.09 9.50
C LEU A 144 -2.85 8.25 10.21
N ILE A 145 -3.19 7.05 9.72
CA ILE A 145 -4.17 6.17 10.38
C ILE A 145 -3.77 5.89 11.84
N PRO A 146 -2.53 5.49 12.17
CA PRO A 146 -2.16 5.18 13.55
C PRO A 146 -2.30 6.37 14.51
N ILE A 147 -1.85 7.58 14.13
CA ILE A 147 -1.98 8.75 14.99
C ILE A 147 -3.44 9.15 15.18
N LEU A 148 -4.25 9.15 14.13
CA LEU A 148 -5.68 9.47 14.20
C LEU A 148 -6.40 8.51 15.15
N LEU A 149 -6.16 7.20 15.05
CA LEU A 149 -6.74 6.22 15.96
C LEU A 149 -6.42 6.52 17.43
N ARG A 150 -5.18 6.90 17.73
CA ARG A 150 -4.72 7.16 19.11
C ARG A 150 -5.23 8.49 19.65
N THR A 151 -5.38 9.51 18.80
CA THR A 151 -5.61 10.88 19.26
C THR A 151 -7.05 11.36 19.07
N GLN A 152 -7.76 10.85 18.06
CA GLN A 152 -9.11 11.32 17.73
C GLN A 152 -10.19 10.23 17.81
N TYR A 153 -9.85 8.98 17.53
CA TYR A 153 -10.81 7.87 17.45
C TYR A 153 -10.69 6.85 18.58
N GLY A 154 -9.89 7.12 19.62
CA GLY A 154 -9.68 6.19 20.73
C GLY A 154 -10.96 5.82 21.51
N HIS A 155 -12.02 6.61 21.41
CA HIS A 155 -13.33 6.37 22.04
C HIS A 155 -14.32 5.64 21.11
N TRP A 156 -13.97 5.39 19.87
CA TRP A 156 -14.76 4.58 18.93
C TRP A 156 -14.40 3.10 19.07
N ASP A 157 -15.30 2.21 18.65
CA ASP A 157 -15.03 0.75 18.68
C ASP A 157 -13.75 0.39 17.91
N ILE A 158 -13.50 1.04 16.77
CA ILE A 158 -12.30 0.86 15.97
C ILE A 158 -11.01 1.35 16.67
N GLY A 159 -11.13 2.23 17.66
CA GLY A 159 -9.98 2.76 18.42
C GLY A 159 -9.17 1.70 19.16
N ASN A 160 -9.75 0.52 19.39
CA ASN A 160 -9.07 -0.64 19.99
C ASN A 160 -8.22 -1.45 18.98
N ALA A 161 -8.39 -1.22 17.67
CA ALA A 161 -7.65 -1.90 16.65
C ALA A 161 -6.14 -1.70 16.81
N LYS A 162 -5.38 -2.76 16.60
CA LYS A 162 -3.93 -2.69 16.50
C LYS A 162 -3.51 -2.25 15.12
N THR A 163 -2.36 -1.60 15.03
CA THR A 163 -1.83 -1.11 13.76
C THR A 163 -0.50 -1.75 13.43
N ILE A 164 -0.38 -2.25 12.20
CA ILE A 164 0.88 -2.62 11.59
C ILE A 164 1.14 -1.62 10.48
N PHE A 165 2.34 -1.05 10.43
CA PHE A 165 2.75 -0.18 9.34
C PHE A 165 3.87 -0.82 8.56
N THR A 166 3.65 -1.06 7.25
CA THR A 166 4.65 -1.64 6.34
C THR A 166 5.28 -0.55 5.49
N ILE A 167 6.59 -0.48 5.55
CA ILE A 167 7.43 0.39 4.72
C ILE A 167 7.80 -0.39 3.45
N HIS A 168 7.23 0.00 2.30
CA HIS A 168 7.62 -0.53 1.00
C HIS A 168 8.76 0.27 0.38
N ASN A 169 8.76 1.60 0.59
CA ASN A 169 9.80 2.48 0.09
C ASN A 169 10.03 3.67 1.02
N MET A 170 11.16 3.68 1.70
CA MET A 170 11.56 4.72 2.65
C MET A 170 11.80 6.09 2.01
N MET A 171 12.04 6.13 0.70
CA MET A 171 12.30 7.37 -0.04
C MET A 171 11.10 8.32 -0.06
N TYR A 172 9.87 7.78 -0.02
CA TYR A 172 8.64 8.58 -0.08
C TYR A 172 8.03 8.68 1.31
N GLN A 173 8.00 9.88 1.87
CA GLN A 173 7.65 10.09 3.28
C GLN A 173 6.36 10.88 3.51
N GLY A 174 5.82 11.53 2.47
CA GLY A 174 4.66 12.42 2.63
C GLY A 174 4.98 13.59 3.57
N GLU A 175 5.88 14.47 3.12
CA GLU A 175 6.39 15.60 3.92
C GLU A 175 5.69 16.89 3.51
N PHE A 176 5.10 17.58 4.51
CA PHE A 176 4.36 18.83 4.33
C PHE A 176 4.54 19.73 5.55
N GLY A 177 4.26 21.04 5.42
CA GLY A 177 4.18 21.91 6.58
C GLY A 177 3.17 21.40 7.61
N PHE A 178 3.46 21.53 8.90
CA PHE A 178 2.58 21.01 9.94
C PHE A 178 1.19 21.68 9.91
N ASP A 179 1.12 22.95 9.53
CA ASP A 179 -0.12 23.70 9.31
C ASP A 179 -1.10 22.98 8.38
N GLN A 180 -0.60 22.18 7.42
CA GLN A 180 -1.46 21.35 6.57
C GLN A 180 -2.11 20.21 7.32
N PHE A 181 -1.40 19.53 8.21
CA PHE A 181 -1.95 18.45 9.03
C PHE A 181 -2.99 18.96 10.04
N GLU A 182 -2.75 20.14 10.61
CA GLU A 182 -3.72 20.84 11.45
C GLU A 182 -4.96 21.21 10.61
N HIS A 183 -4.78 21.85 9.46
CA HIS A 183 -5.87 22.25 8.57
C HIS A 183 -6.69 21.07 8.07
N TRP A 184 -6.04 20.03 7.54
CA TRP A 184 -6.75 18.87 6.94
C TRP A 184 -7.47 18.03 7.98
N LEU A 185 -6.84 17.78 9.12
CA LEU A 185 -7.26 16.74 10.05
C LEU A 185 -7.43 17.21 11.49
N GLY A 186 -7.14 18.46 11.80
CA GLY A 186 -7.17 18.97 13.16
C GLY A 186 -6.18 18.26 14.09
N ILE A 187 -5.01 17.88 13.57
CA ILE A 187 -3.95 17.30 14.39
C ILE A 187 -3.39 18.39 15.31
N ASP A 188 -3.41 18.12 16.61
CA ASP A 188 -2.99 19.06 17.66
C ASP A 188 -1.51 19.48 17.46
N PRO A 189 -1.17 20.78 17.48
CA PRO A 189 0.20 21.28 17.34
C PRO A 189 1.22 20.71 18.32
N LYS A 190 0.81 20.14 19.46
CA LYS A 190 1.72 19.44 20.37
C LYS A 190 2.44 18.26 19.73
N TYR A 191 1.93 17.75 18.59
CA TYR A 191 2.57 16.66 17.82
C TYR A 191 3.59 17.16 16.78
N ASP A 192 3.75 18.49 16.63
CA ASP A 192 4.78 19.09 15.79
C ASP A 192 6.12 19.18 16.54
N THR A 193 6.62 18.06 16.98
CA THR A 193 7.92 17.97 17.64
C THR A 193 8.74 16.81 17.08
N PRO A 194 10.07 16.83 17.24
CA PRO A 194 10.95 15.76 16.79
C PRO A 194 10.62 14.36 17.34
N GLU A 195 9.96 14.30 18.50
CA GLU A 195 9.52 13.05 19.13
C GLU A 195 8.31 12.44 18.39
N PHE A 196 7.53 13.25 17.66
CA PHE A 196 6.29 12.81 17.02
C PHE A 196 6.36 12.92 15.50
N MET A 197 5.90 14.03 14.92
CA MET A 197 5.72 14.16 13.47
C MET A 197 6.76 15.02 12.80
N HIS A 198 7.40 15.93 13.53
CA HIS A 198 8.35 16.89 12.98
C HIS A 198 9.60 16.17 12.43
N ASN A 199 9.91 16.44 11.17
CA ASN A 199 11.07 15.89 10.48
C ASN A 199 11.83 17.04 9.79
N TYR A 200 12.81 17.61 10.48
CA TYR A 200 13.59 18.79 10.07
C TYR A 200 12.71 20.03 9.87
N GLU A 201 12.35 20.40 8.65
CA GLU A 201 11.59 21.63 8.34
C GLU A 201 10.09 21.38 8.11
N CYS A 202 9.64 20.12 8.18
CA CYS A 202 8.27 19.73 7.88
C CYS A 202 7.80 18.61 8.82
N ALA A 203 6.52 18.29 8.76
CA ALA A 203 5.98 17.07 9.34
C ALA A 203 5.83 15.97 8.29
N SER A 204 5.82 14.71 8.72
CA SER A 204 5.84 13.57 7.82
C SER A 204 4.77 12.53 8.19
N PHE A 205 4.01 12.09 7.19
CA PHE A 205 3.10 10.93 7.32
C PHE A 205 3.86 9.67 7.74
N MET A 206 5.00 9.41 7.10
CA MET A 206 5.86 8.27 7.42
C MET A 206 6.28 8.31 8.88
N LYS A 207 6.79 9.46 9.36
CA LYS A 207 7.23 9.60 10.74
C LYS A 207 6.07 9.42 11.72
N ALA A 208 4.90 9.97 11.44
CA ALA A 208 3.71 9.72 12.26
C ALA A 208 3.43 8.22 12.39
N ALA A 209 3.48 7.47 11.28
CA ALA A 209 3.29 6.02 11.31
C ALA A 209 4.38 5.31 12.11
N LEU A 210 5.66 5.68 11.90
CA LEU A 210 6.78 5.09 12.63
C LEU A 210 6.68 5.29 14.14
N VAL A 211 6.10 6.39 14.59
CA VAL A 211 5.92 6.70 16.02
C VAL A 211 4.68 5.99 16.59
N PHE A 212 3.54 6.06 15.90
CA PHE A 212 2.24 5.72 16.48
C PHE A 212 1.75 4.30 16.16
N ALA A 213 2.30 3.60 15.16
CA ALA A 213 1.91 2.23 14.88
C ALA A 213 2.36 1.26 15.99
N ASP A 214 1.54 0.23 16.28
CA ASP A 214 1.88 -0.78 17.29
C ASP A 214 3.08 -1.63 16.85
N ARG A 215 3.19 -1.94 15.56
CA ARG A 215 4.27 -2.73 14.97
C ARG A 215 4.68 -2.17 13.60
N LEU A 216 5.93 -2.38 13.26
CA LEU A 216 6.49 -1.98 11.98
C LEU A 216 6.93 -3.21 11.18
N SER A 217 6.81 -3.13 9.88
CA SER A 217 7.42 -4.11 9.00
C SER A 217 7.97 -3.46 7.73
N THR A 218 8.82 -4.18 7.03
CA THR A 218 9.31 -3.81 5.71
C THR A 218 9.52 -5.06 4.86
N VAL A 219 9.85 -4.87 3.59
CA VAL A 219 9.75 -5.88 2.53
C VAL A 219 10.94 -6.85 2.43
N SER A 220 11.93 -6.76 3.31
CA SER A 220 12.95 -7.81 3.45
C SER A 220 13.70 -7.72 4.79
N PRO A 221 14.27 -8.85 5.30
CA PRO A 221 15.12 -8.83 6.48
C PRO A 221 16.35 -7.93 6.34
N THR A 222 16.97 -7.90 5.16
CA THR A 222 18.10 -7.03 4.85
C THR A 222 17.67 -5.57 4.87
N TYR A 223 16.56 -5.25 4.21
CA TYR A 223 16.04 -3.87 4.17
C TYR A 223 15.67 -3.35 5.56
N ALA A 224 15.16 -4.21 6.45
CA ALA A 224 14.91 -3.85 7.86
C ALA A 224 16.19 -3.42 8.62
N GLN A 225 17.36 -3.82 8.15
CA GLN A 225 18.65 -3.39 8.68
C GLN A 225 19.15 -2.13 7.96
N GLU A 226 19.06 -2.11 6.63
CA GLU A 226 19.50 -1.01 5.79
C GLU A 226 18.83 0.31 6.12
N ILE A 227 17.49 0.32 6.28
CA ILE A 227 16.72 1.54 6.59
C ILE A 227 17.07 2.18 7.96
N ARG A 228 17.86 1.51 8.79
CA ARG A 228 18.39 2.08 10.05
C ARG A 228 19.72 2.80 9.87
N ASP A 229 20.39 2.61 8.74
CA ASP A 229 21.61 3.33 8.40
C ASP A 229 21.26 4.73 7.86
N PRO A 230 21.93 5.80 8.31
CA PRO A 230 21.69 7.16 7.82
C PRO A 230 21.71 7.31 6.29
N ALA A 231 22.46 6.47 5.57
CA ALA A 231 22.52 6.49 4.12
C ALA A 231 21.20 6.07 3.44
N PHE A 232 20.35 5.28 4.13
CA PHE A 232 19.10 4.73 3.58
C PHE A 232 17.85 5.10 4.40
N ALA A 233 18.06 5.70 5.57
CA ALA A 233 16.97 6.04 6.50
C ALA A 233 16.17 7.28 6.08
N TYR A 234 16.67 8.07 5.14
CA TYR A 234 16.03 9.35 4.76
C TYR A 234 15.64 10.20 5.97
N ARG A 235 16.58 10.37 6.91
CA ARG A 235 16.46 11.16 8.16
C ARG A 235 15.54 10.53 9.23
N GLN A 236 15.22 9.24 9.11
CA GLN A 236 14.40 8.51 10.10
C GLN A 236 15.22 7.49 10.92
N GLU A 237 16.56 7.52 10.83
CA GLU A 237 17.45 6.57 11.53
C GLU A 237 17.23 6.54 13.04
N GLY A 238 16.94 7.69 13.64
CA GLY A 238 16.70 7.79 15.09
C GLY A 238 15.52 6.95 15.54
N ILE A 239 14.34 7.14 14.94
CA ILE A 239 13.13 6.39 15.28
C ILE A 239 13.23 4.92 14.84
N LEU A 240 13.81 4.62 13.68
CA LEU A 240 13.97 3.26 13.18
C LEU A 240 14.91 2.43 14.07
N ASN A 241 15.98 3.03 14.59
CA ASN A 241 16.86 2.38 15.57
C ASN A 241 16.15 2.19 16.92
N ALA A 242 15.42 3.18 17.40
CA ALA A 242 14.64 3.08 18.65
C ALA A 242 13.57 1.97 18.56
N ARG A 243 13.01 1.73 17.36
CA ARG A 243 11.98 0.72 17.08
C ARG A 243 12.51 -0.57 16.44
N ALA A 244 13.83 -0.80 16.50
CA ALA A 244 14.44 -1.99 15.89
C ALA A 244 13.84 -3.32 16.42
N GLY A 245 13.46 -3.39 17.70
CA GLY A 245 12.80 -4.54 18.30
C GLY A 245 11.34 -4.75 17.88
N ASP A 246 10.71 -3.73 17.32
CA ASP A 246 9.32 -3.72 16.86
C ASP A 246 9.20 -3.76 15.33
N THR A 247 10.32 -3.93 14.62
CA THR A 247 10.39 -3.90 13.16
C THR A 247 10.80 -5.25 12.59
N TRP A 248 10.00 -5.81 11.70
CA TRP A 248 10.28 -7.07 11.01
C TRP A 248 10.45 -6.86 9.51
N GLY A 249 11.46 -7.51 8.95
CA GLY A 249 11.63 -7.63 7.49
C GLY A 249 10.97 -8.92 7.00
N ILE A 250 9.98 -8.81 6.13
CA ILE A 250 9.22 -9.93 5.57
C ILE A 250 9.33 -9.85 4.05
N LEU A 251 9.87 -10.88 3.40
CA LEU A 251 9.96 -10.92 1.94
C LEU A 251 8.58 -10.94 1.31
N ASN A 252 8.39 -10.12 0.28
CA ASN A 252 7.17 -10.16 -0.51
C ASN A 252 7.00 -11.53 -1.17
N GLY A 253 5.79 -12.07 -1.11
CA GLY A 253 5.39 -13.23 -1.89
C GLY A 253 5.22 -12.87 -3.37
N MET A 254 5.19 -13.89 -4.21
CA MET A 254 4.87 -13.76 -5.63
C MET A 254 3.51 -14.39 -5.89
N ASN A 255 2.68 -13.74 -6.70
CA ASN A 255 1.42 -14.32 -7.14
C ASN A 255 1.70 -15.53 -8.05
N GLN A 256 1.57 -16.73 -7.51
CA GLN A 256 1.85 -17.97 -8.23
C GLN A 256 0.76 -18.35 -9.24
N GLU A 257 -0.42 -17.72 -9.19
CA GLU A 257 -1.45 -17.91 -10.21
C GLU A 257 -1.16 -17.06 -11.45
N GLU A 258 -0.70 -15.81 -11.24
CA GLU A 258 -0.39 -14.86 -12.31
C GLU A 258 0.98 -15.15 -12.96
N PHE A 259 2.01 -15.43 -12.14
CA PHE A 259 3.39 -15.64 -12.60
C PHE A 259 3.77 -17.12 -12.68
N ASN A 260 2.88 -17.95 -13.20
CA ASN A 260 3.13 -19.38 -13.36
C ASN A 260 3.46 -19.72 -14.83
N PRO A 261 4.71 -20.04 -15.16
CA PRO A 261 5.08 -20.31 -16.54
C PRO A 261 4.47 -21.62 -17.11
N GLU A 262 3.82 -22.44 -16.28
CA GLU A 262 3.07 -23.61 -16.77
C GLU A 262 1.69 -23.23 -17.31
N THR A 263 1.13 -22.11 -16.89
CA THR A 263 -0.25 -21.70 -17.19
C THR A 263 -0.37 -20.27 -17.70
N ASP A 264 0.71 -19.49 -17.75
CA ASP A 264 0.71 -18.10 -18.20
C ASP A 264 0.29 -17.98 -19.67
N PRO A 265 -0.87 -17.37 -19.99
CA PRO A 265 -1.35 -17.23 -21.34
C PRO A 265 -0.53 -16.24 -22.18
N LEU A 266 0.36 -15.46 -21.56
CA LEU A 266 1.17 -14.44 -22.25
C LEU A 266 2.44 -15.01 -22.87
N ILE A 267 2.88 -16.20 -22.47
CA ILE A 267 4.05 -16.87 -23.07
C ILE A 267 3.60 -17.95 -24.05
N PRO A 268 4.21 -18.02 -25.25
CA PRO A 268 3.80 -18.98 -26.27
C PRO A 268 4.18 -20.43 -25.96
N TYR A 269 5.21 -20.66 -25.16
CA TYR A 269 5.68 -21.99 -24.80
C TYR A 269 5.80 -22.16 -23.29
N HIS A 270 4.93 -22.94 -22.71
CA HIS A 270 4.92 -23.20 -21.29
C HIS A 270 6.15 -24.03 -20.85
N PHE A 271 6.59 -23.83 -19.61
CA PHE A 271 7.70 -24.55 -19.00
C PHE A 271 7.54 -24.61 -17.47
N ASN A 272 8.31 -25.48 -16.83
CA ASN A 272 8.40 -25.56 -15.39
C ASN A 272 9.85 -25.80 -14.92
N LYS A 273 10.04 -25.99 -13.62
CA LYS A 273 11.36 -26.20 -13.02
C LYS A 273 12.06 -27.51 -13.48
N ASP A 274 11.28 -28.50 -13.91
CA ASP A 274 11.77 -29.81 -14.32
C ASP A 274 11.99 -29.91 -15.83
N ASP A 275 11.27 -29.08 -16.66
CA ASP A 275 11.42 -28.96 -18.09
C ASP A 275 11.50 -27.50 -18.54
N LEU A 276 12.70 -27.06 -18.87
CA LEU A 276 12.98 -25.70 -19.37
C LEU A 276 12.98 -25.60 -20.92
N SER A 277 12.50 -26.62 -21.64
CA SER A 277 12.52 -26.61 -23.11
C SER A 277 11.63 -25.48 -23.69
N GLY A 278 10.49 -25.20 -23.09
CA GLY A 278 9.61 -24.09 -23.42
C GLY A 278 10.31 -22.74 -23.30
N LYS A 279 11.02 -22.50 -22.18
CA LYS A 279 11.79 -21.26 -21.97
C LYS A 279 12.84 -20.99 -23.05
N LYS A 280 13.45 -22.02 -23.59
CA LYS A 280 14.40 -21.90 -24.72
C LYS A 280 13.70 -21.45 -26.00
N LYS A 281 12.47 -21.94 -26.24
CA LYS A 281 11.65 -21.55 -27.41
C LYS A 281 11.14 -20.12 -27.24
N ASP A 282 10.68 -19.73 -26.05
CA ASP A 282 10.27 -18.35 -25.75
C ASP A 282 11.40 -17.35 -26.00
N LYS A 283 12.64 -17.70 -25.64
CA LYS A 283 13.80 -16.86 -25.96
C LYS A 283 13.97 -16.61 -27.46
N ILE A 284 13.78 -17.64 -28.29
CA ILE A 284 13.88 -17.52 -29.76
C ILE A 284 12.77 -16.61 -30.28
N GLU A 285 11.55 -16.79 -29.76
CA GLU A 285 10.43 -15.94 -30.16
C GLU A 285 10.61 -14.49 -29.70
N LEU A 286 11.15 -14.26 -28.51
CA LEU A 286 11.49 -12.93 -27.99
C LEU A 286 12.52 -12.22 -28.90
N ILE A 287 13.59 -12.93 -29.30
CA ILE A 287 14.60 -12.42 -30.23
C ILE A 287 13.94 -11.97 -31.53
N LYS A 288 13.06 -12.80 -32.09
CA LYS A 288 12.34 -12.53 -33.33
C LYS A 288 11.39 -11.34 -33.20
N ASN A 289 10.57 -11.32 -32.14
CA ASN A 289 9.57 -10.28 -31.91
C ASN A 289 10.19 -8.90 -31.67
N LEU A 290 11.37 -8.86 -31.04
CA LEU A 290 12.12 -7.62 -30.80
C LEU A 290 13.09 -7.27 -31.96
N GLY A 291 13.19 -8.09 -33.00
CA GLY A 291 14.11 -7.85 -34.12
C GLY A 291 15.59 -7.84 -33.71
N LEU A 292 15.96 -8.61 -32.67
CA LEU A 292 17.35 -8.63 -32.20
C LEU A 292 18.26 -9.43 -33.10
N SER A 293 19.38 -8.85 -33.50
CA SER A 293 20.41 -9.50 -34.35
C SER A 293 21.41 -10.28 -33.49
N ILE A 294 20.93 -11.23 -32.68
CA ILE A 294 21.75 -12.05 -31.80
C ILE A 294 21.47 -13.54 -32.00
N THR A 295 22.45 -14.39 -31.69
CA THR A 295 22.27 -15.84 -31.73
C THR A 295 21.56 -16.34 -30.47
N PRO A 296 20.79 -17.43 -30.53
CA PRO A 296 20.09 -17.97 -29.35
C PRO A 296 21.01 -18.39 -28.19
N GLY A 297 22.30 -18.61 -28.43
CA GLY A 297 23.29 -18.94 -27.41
C GLY A 297 23.74 -17.76 -26.53
N VAL A 298 23.55 -16.53 -27.00
CA VAL A 298 23.92 -15.31 -26.24
C VAL A 298 22.90 -15.03 -25.16
N PRO A 299 23.31 -14.73 -23.91
CA PRO A 299 22.38 -14.30 -22.85
C PRO A 299 21.65 -13.00 -23.23
N ILE A 300 20.36 -12.91 -22.85
CA ILE A 300 19.57 -11.68 -22.97
C ILE A 300 19.39 -11.13 -21.56
N ILE A 301 19.72 -9.84 -21.39
CA ILE A 301 19.41 -9.10 -20.16
C ILE A 301 18.26 -8.15 -20.49
N GLY A 302 17.13 -8.35 -19.84
CA GLY A 302 15.94 -7.51 -19.95
C GLY A 302 15.77 -6.64 -18.72
N MET A 303 15.35 -5.38 -18.91
CA MET A 303 15.00 -4.46 -17.85
C MET A 303 13.62 -3.86 -18.13
N VAL A 304 12.64 -4.17 -17.30
CA VAL A 304 11.28 -3.62 -17.36
C VAL A 304 11.02 -2.93 -16.02
N THR A 305 11.08 -1.59 -16.00
CA THR A 305 10.99 -0.80 -14.76
C THR A 305 10.57 0.63 -15.06
N ARG A 306 10.21 1.38 -14.01
CA ARG A 306 10.06 2.85 -14.13
C ARG A 306 11.42 3.48 -14.45
N LEU A 307 11.41 4.49 -15.31
CA LEU A 307 12.63 5.21 -15.71
C LEU A 307 12.98 6.26 -14.66
N THR A 308 13.45 5.82 -13.50
CA THR A 308 13.84 6.67 -12.38
C THR A 308 15.27 6.37 -11.96
N GLU A 309 15.95 7.35 -11.35
CA GLU A 309 17.31 7.22 -10.84
C GLU A 309 17.46 6.02 -9.88
N GLN A 310 16.45 5.80 -9.00
CA GLN A 310 16.42 4.67 -8.07
C GLN A 310 16.58 3.29 -8.75
N LYS A 311 16.31 3.18 -10.05
CA LYS A 311 16.44 1.94 -10.83
C LYS A 311 17.84 1.74 -11.43
N GLY A 312 18.74 2.68 -11.20
CA GLY A 312 20.15 2.57 -11.61
C GLY A 312 20.35 2.55 -13.13
N LEU A 313 19.48 3.24 -13.90
CA LEU A 313 19.61 3.30 -15.36
C LEU A 313 20.91 3.97 -15.81
N ASP A 314 21.47 4.85 -14.99
CA ASP A 314 22.75 5.51 -15.16
C ASP A 314 23.95 4.55 -15.08
N LEU A 315 23.75 3.37 -14.47
CA LEU A 315 24.77 2.31 -14.36
C LEU A 315 24.80 1.40 -15.61
N VAL A 316 23.78 1.46 -16.46
CA VAL A 316 23.71 0.69 -17.71
C VAL A 316 24.45 1.47 -18.81
N LYS A 317 25.62 0.97 -19.24
CA LYS A 317 26.46 1.58 -20.27
C LYS A 317 26.37 0.80 -21.58
#